data_85c3b3f04d2d5e0429f60def5d229927
#
_entry.id   85c3b3f04d2d5e0429f60def5d229927
#
_cell.length_a   1.000
_cell.length_b   1.000
_cell.length_c   1.000
_cell.angle_alpha   90.00
_cell.angle_beta   90.00
_cell.angle_gamma   90.00
#
_symmetry.space_group_name_H-M   'P 1'
#
loop_
_entity.id
_entity.type
_entity.pdbx_description
1 polymer ?
#
loop_
_entity_poly.entity_id
_entity_poly.type
_entity_poly.pdbx_seq_one_letter_code
_entity_poly.pdbx_strand_id
1 'polypeptide(L)'
;GLDLRGGVYVEYSAEAPEGNDANFSDLLDATVSAIQSRLTDKGYAESTVQVLGTSGIRVEIPDVSDPSEILNLIGEPALLEFKDPDGNTFMTGSDVRLAQAAMTQDGQWAISFQLTSAGTKLFADMTSQNIGKTLGIYLDGEKLMAPTVQSAITGGSGQITGNFTMDRAQTIAAQI
;
A
#
# COMPACT_ATOMS: atom_id res chain seq x y z
N GLY A 1 -12.27 12.06 -25.50
CA GLY A 1 -12.85 10.80 -25.05
C GLY A 1 -12.14 9.59 -25.64
N LEU A 2 -12.35 8.44 -25.06
CA LEU A 2 -11.77 7.22 -25.58
C LEU A 2 -12.33 6.90 -26.96
N ASP A 3 -11.46 6.43 -27.82
CA ASP A 3 -11.84 5.98 -29.14
C ASP A 3 -12.69 4.72 -29.01
N LEU A 4 -13.57 4.51 -29.97
CA LEU A 4 -14.57 3.42 -29.99
C LEU A 4 -13.95 2.02 -30.19
N ARG A 5 -12.64 1.88 -30.13
CA ARG A 5 -11.93 0.62 -30.41
C ARG A 5 -11.76 -0.30 -29.20
N GLY A 6 -12.62 -0.19 -28.23
CA GLY A 6 -12.48 -0.95 -27.03
C GLY A 6 -11.55 -0.25 -26.02
N GLY A 7 -12.07 0.03 -24.90
CA GLY A 7 -11.36 0.63 -23.80
C GLY A 7 -12.23 0.53 -22.56
N VAL A 8 -11.63 0.79 -21.42
CA VAL A 8 -12.37 0.79 -20.16
C VAL A 8 -12.44 2.22 -19.65
N TYR A 9 -13.65 2.63 -19.31
CA TYR A 9 -13.93 3.88 -18.64
C TYR A 9 -14.66 3.57 -17.35
N VAL A 10 -14.04 3.86 -16.23
CA VAL A 10 -14.59 3.54 -14.92
C VAL A 10 -14.55 4.77 -14.04
N GLU A 11 -15.64 5.03 -13.32
CA GLU A 11 -15.69 6.05 -12.28
C GLU A 11 -15.97 5.39 -10.94
N TYR A 12 -15.19 5.77 -9.94
CA TYR A 12 -15.34 5.31 -8.57
C TYR A 12 -15.76 6.46 -7.68
N SER A 13 -16.63 6.16 -6.72
CA SER A 13 -16.89 7.06 -5.61
C SER A 13 -16.18 6.52 -4.38
N ALA A 14 -15.30 7.32 -3.80
CA ALA A 14 -14.56 6.93 -2.61
C ALA A 14 -15.24 7.53 -1.38
N GLU A 15 -15.19 6.80 -0.26
CA GLU A 15 -15.69 7.27 1.02
C GLU A 15 -14.52 7.62 1.92
N ALA A 16 -14.64 8.76 2.64
CA ALA A 16 -13.63 9.15 3.62
C ALA A 16 -13.59 8.13 4.76
N PRO A 17 -12.40 7.70 5.19
CA PRO A 17 -12.29 6.85 6.37
C PRO A 17 -12.88 7.54 7.58
N GLU A 18 -13.52 6.78 8.45
CA GLU A 18 -14.17 7.29 9.63
C GLU A 18 -13.16 8.05 10.52
N GLY A 19 -13.48 9.31 10.83
CA GLY A 19 -12.63 10.15 11.67
C GLY A 19 -11.45 10.82 10.97
N ASN A 20 -11.34 10.79 9.65
CA ASN A 20 -10.19 11.33 8.94
C ASN A 20 -10.53 12.20 7.73
N ASP A 21 -11.55 13.03 7.86
CA ASP A 21 -12.01 13.91 6.76
C ASP A 21 -10.95 14.92 6.32
N ALA A 22 -10.08 15.35 7.23
CA ALA A 22 -9.09 16.40 6.95
C ALA A 22 -8.03 16.01 5.91
N ASN A 23 -7.75 14.72 5.76
CA ASN A 23 -6.74 14.20 4.84
C ASN A 23 -7.33 13.45 3.64
N PHE A 24 -8.63 13.59 3.42
CA PHE A 24 -9.30 12.83 2.36
C PHE A 24 -8.80 13.18 0.97
N SER A 25 -8.51 14.45 0.71
CA SER A 25 -7.95 14.89 -0.57
C SER A 25 -6.58 14.24 -0.83
N ASP A 26 -5.72 14.19 0.19
CA ASP A 26 -4.42 13.55 0.09
C ASP A 26 -4.54 12.05 -0.14
N LEU A 27 -5.52 11.41 0.51
CA LEU A 27 -5.80 9.99 0.31
C LEU A 27 -6.29 9.70 -1.10
N LEU A 28 -7.11 10.58 -1.68
CA LEU A 28 -7.54 10.45 -3.07
C LEU A 28 -6.36 10.54 -4.03
N ASP A 29 -5.48 11.52 -3.82
CA ASP A 29 -4.28 11.69 -4.66
C ASP A 29 -3.36 10.46 -4.55
N ALA A 30 -3.17 9.92 -3.35
CA ALA A 30 -2.38 8.72 -3.15
C ALA A 30 -3.02 7.51 -3.83
N THR A 31 -4.34 7.38 -3.78
CA THR A 31 -5.07 6.30 -4.44
C THR A 31 -4.93 6.39 -5.96
N VAL A 32 -5.04 7.58 -6.52
CA VAL A 32 -4.81 7.82 -7.97
C VAL A 32 -3.41 7.35 -8.37
N SER A 33 -2.40 7.74 -7.61
CA SER A 33 -1.01 7.32 -7.87
C SER A 33 -0.84 5.81 -7.77
N ALA A 34 -1.47 5.16 -6.80
CA ALA A 34 -1.43 3.71 -6.64
C ALA A 34 -2.05 2.98 -7.83
N ILE A 35 -3.22 3.42 -8.27
CA ILE A 35 -3.91 2.83 -9.43
C ILE A 35 -3.07 3.01 -10.68
N GLN A 36 -2.53 4.23 -10.90
CA GLN A 36 -1.69 4.52 -12.06
C GLN A 36 -0.44 3.61 -12.07
N SER A 37 0.20 3.41 -10.94
CA SER A 37 1.37 2.55 -10.84
C SER A 37 1.03 1.10 -11.16
N ARG A 38 -0.08 0.59 -10.66
CA ARG A 38 -0.53 -0.78 -10.96
C ARG A 38 -0.80 -0.98 -12.44
N LEU A 39 -1.46 -0.02 -13.06
CA LEU A 39 -1.76 -0.08 -14.49
C LEU A 39 -0.49 -0.03 -15.32
N THR A 40 0.43 0.85 -14.99
CA THR A 40 1.71 0.98 -15.69
C THR A 40 2.53 -0.32 -15.56
N ASP A 41 2.59 -0.90 -14.36
CA ASP A 41 3.35 -2.13 -14.10
C ASP A 41 2.78 -3.33 -14.87
N LYS A 42 1.48 -3.32 -15.17
CA LYS A 42 0.82 -4.39 -15.93
C LYS A 42 0.80 -4.13 -17.45
N GLY A 43 1.47 -3.09 -17.92
CA GLY A 43 1.58 -2.79 -19.33
C GLY A 43 0.55 -1.82 -19.88
N TYR A 44 -0.27 -1.21 -19.04
CA TYR A 44 -1.28 -0.22 -19.45
C TYR A 44 -0.75 1.19 -19.29
N ALA A 45 0.41 1.48 -19.89
CA ALA A 45 1.11 2.76 -19.71
C ALA A 45 0.34 3.98 -20.25
N GLU A 46 -0.60 3.77 -21.19
CA GLU A 46 -1.40 4.85 -21.76
C GLU A 46 -2.69 5.12 -20.98
N SER A 47 -2.87 4.47 -19.84
CA SER A 47 -4.01 4.73 -18.98
C SER A 47 -3.94 6.11 -18.36
N THR A 48 -5.11 6.69 -18.06
CA THR A 48 -5.25 7.98 -17.37
C THR A 48 -6.06 7.77 -16.10
N VAL A 49 -5.54 8.23 -14.97
CA VAL A 49 -6.23 8.17 -13.68
C VAL A 49 -6.28 9.57 -13.11
N GLN A 50 -7.48 10.06 -12.77
CA GLN A 50 -7.69 11.42 -12.30
C GLN A 50 -8.68 11.46 -11.16
N VAL A 51 -8.50 12.43 -10.26
CA VAL A 51 -9.52 12.75 -9.26
C VAL A 51 -10.70 13.44 -9.97
N LEU A 52 -11.91 13.00 -9.68
CA LEU A 52 -13.13 13.56 -10.23
C LEU A 52 -13.95 14.20 -9.11
N GLY A 53 -14.06 15.53 -9.12
CA GLY A 53 -14.75 16.25 -8.05
C GLY A 53 -14.03 16.12 -6.72
N THR A 54 -14.78 15.90 -5.64
CA THR A 54 -14.24 15.83 -4.27
C THR A 54 -14.12 14.41 -3.73
N SER A 55 -14.71 13.42 -4.40
CA SER A 55 -14.75 12.04 -3.90
C SER A 55 -14.66 10.99 -4.98
N GLY A 56 -14.53 11.37 -6.25
CA GLY A 56 -14.51 10.45 -7.36
C GLY A 56 -13.11 10.21 -7.93
N ILE A 57 -12.95 9.08 -8.59
CA ILE A 57 -11.76 8.75 -9.35
C ILE A 57 -12.20 8.24 -10.71
N ARG A 58 -11.65 8.81 -11.77
CA ARG A 58 -11.89 8.41 -13.14
C ARG A 58 -10.69 7.65 -13.67
N VAL A 59 -10.92 6.47 -14.22
CA VAL A 59 -9.90 5.65 -14.86
C VAL A 59 -10.28 5.43 -16.32
N GLU A 60 -9.37 5.77 -17.23
CA GLU A 60 -9.54 5.56 -18.68
C GLU A 60 -8.37 4.72 -19.18
N ILE A 61 -8.67 3.60 -19.81
CA ILE A 61 -7.66 2.67 -20.33
C ILE A 61 -8.02 2.31 -21.75
N PRO A 62 -7.23 2.76 -22.75
CA PRO A 62 -7.51 2.43 -24.13
C PRO A 62 -7.13 0.98 -24.47
N ASP A 63 -7.75 0.45 -25.52
CA ASP A 63 -7.38 -0.84 -26.13
C ASP A 63 -7.46 -2.06 -25.17
N VAL A 64 -8.41 -2.05 -24.26
CA VAL A 64 -8.64 -3.19 -23.36
C VAL A 64 -9.82 -4.01 -23.86
N SER A 65 -9.61 -5.30 -24.04
CA SER A 65 -10.65 -6.21 -24.50
C SER A 65 -11.47 -6.83 -23.37
N ASP A 66 -10.93 -6.91 -22.15
CA ASP A 66 -11.60 -7.49 -21.00
C ASP A 66 -11.66 -6.52 -19.82
N PRO A 67 -12.79 -5.83 -19.63
CA PRO A 67 -12.94 -4.89 -18.52
C PRO A 67 -12.82 -5.53 -17.13
N SER A 68 -13.19 -6.81 -16.99
CA SER A 68 -13.18 -7.46 -15.68
C SER A 68 -11.78 -7.64 -15.13
N GLU A 69 -10.79 -7.87 -15.99
CA GLU A 69 -9.40 -7.95 -15.57
C GLU A 69 -8.92 -6.64 -14.93
N ILE A 70 -9.31 -5.51 -15.56
CA ILE A 70 -8.94 -4.18 -15.06
C ILE A 70 -9.66 -3.88 -13.74
N LEU A 71 -10.94 -4.19 -13.65
CA LEU A 71 -11.69 -3.95 -12.42
C LEU A 71 -11.13 -4.75 -11.25
N ASN A 72 -10.72 -6.00 -11.49
CA ASN A 72 -10.07 -6.82 -10.48
C ASN A 72 -8.72 -6.23 -10.06
N LEU A 73 -7.92 -5.79 -11.01
CA LEU A 73 -6.61 -5.21 -10.74
C LEU A 73 -6.70 -3.94 -9.89
N ILE A 74 -7.62 -3.04 -10.23
CA ILE A 74 -7.82 -1.78 -9.53
C ILE A 74 -8.43 -2.00 -8.14
N GLY A 75 -9.37 -2.94 -8.03
CA GLY A 75 -10.10 -3.20 -6.80
C GLY A 75 -9.35 -4.01 -5.77
N GLU A 76 -8.22 -4.61 -6.12
CA GLU A 76 -7.44 -5.40 -5.16
C GLU A 76 -6.66 -4.48 -4.20
N PRO A 77 -6.77 -4.71 -2.88
CA PRO A 77 -5.87 -4.04 -1.95
C PRO A 77 -4.44 -4.50 -2.20
N ALA A 78 -3.47 -3.67 -1.86
CA ALA A 78 -2.07 -4.08 -1.93
C ALA A 78 -1.83 -5.23 -0.94
N LEU A 79 -1.09 -6.24 -1.38
CA LEU A 79 -0.76 -7.38 -0.53
C LEU A 79 0.51 -7.06 0.26
N LEU A 80 0.33 -6.67 1.52
CA LEU A 80 1.43 -6.50 2.45
C LEU A 80 1.71 -7.81 3.16
N GLU A 81 2.96 -8.27 3.12
CA GLU A 81 3.38 -9.50 3.77
C GLU A 81 4.63 -9.25 4.62
N PHE A 82 4.60 -9.80 5.82
CA PHE A 82 5.77 -9.87 6.69
C PHE A 82 6.23 -11.32 6.70
N LYS A 83 7.49 -11.56 6.30
CA LYS A 83 8.03 -12.90 6.16
C LYS A 83 9.15 -13.16 7.17
N ASP A 84 9.19 -14.41 7.65
CA ASP A 84 10.22 -14.86 8.56
C ASP A 84 11.55 -15.08 7.81
N PRO A 85 12.66 -15.43 8.51
CA PRO A 85 13.95 -15.65 7.84
C PRO A 85 13.93 -16.77 6.80
N ASP A 86 12.98 -17.69 6.89
CA ASP A 86 12.84 -18.81 5.93
C ASP A 86 11.96 -18.44 4.73
N GLY A 87 11.41 -17.22 4.71
CA GLY A 87 10.57 -16.75 3.61
C GLY A 87 9.09 -17.07 3.76
N ASN A 88 8.65 -17.52 4.93
CA ASN A 88 7.25 -17.82 5.19
C ASN A 88 6.53 -16.58 5.72
N THR A 89 5.35 -16.30 5.17
CA THR A 89 4.53 -15.16 5.62
C THR A 89 3.91 -15.48 6.98
N PHE A 90 4.18 -14.63 7.98
CA PHE A 90 3.61 -14.79 9.33
C PHE A 90 2.62 -13.68 9.68
N MET A 91 2.61 -12.58 8.95
CA MET A 91 1.69 -11.46 9.16
C MET A 91 1.36 -10.82 7.82
N THR A 92 0.17 -10.26 7.69
CA THR A 92 -0.27 -9.58 6.47
C THR A 92 -0.82 -8.19 6.80
N GLY A 93 -1.27 -7.47 5.78
CA GLY A 93 -1.91 -6.16 5.97
C GLY A 93 -3.15 -6.19 6.83
N SER A 94 -3.83 -7.34 6.95
CA SER A 94 -4.98 -7.47 7.84
C SER A 94 -4.61 -7.38 9.33
N ASP A 95 -3.34 -7.55 9.66
CA ASP A 95 -2.82 -7.39 11.01
C ASP A 95 -2.39 -5.95 11.31
N VAL A 96 -2.47 -5.06 10.32
CA VAL A 96 -2.15 -3.64 10.46
C VAL A 96 -3.44 -2.86 10.65
N ARG A 97 -3.54 -2.14 11.76
CA ARG A 97 -4.71 -1.33 12.08
C ARG A 97 -4.63 0.06 11.44
N LEU A 98 -3.43 0.62 11.36
CA LEU A 98 -3.19 1.96 10.86
C LEU A 98 -1.83 2.04 10.21
N ALA A 99 -1.74 2.69 9.05
CA ALA A 99 -0.48 2.99 8.38
C ALA A 99 -0.50 4.43 7.88
N GLN A 100 0.60 5.16 8.10
CA GLN A 100 0.72 6.57 7.72
C GLN A 100 2.13 6.86 7.24
N ALA A 101 2.26 7.75 6.26
CA ALA A 101 3.55 8.33 5.94
C ALA A 101 3.99 9.23 7.09
N ALA A 102 5.24 9.11 7.50
CA ALA A 102 5.81 9.88 8.60
C ALA A 102 7.26 10.22 8.29
N MET A 103 7.74 11.33 8.85
CA MET A 103 9.13 11.70 8.72
C MET A 103 9.92 11.18 9.92
N THR A 104 11.05 10.53 9.63
CA THR A 104 11.95 10.05 10.68
C THR A 104 12.75 11.20 11.29
N GLN A 105 13.44 10.93 12.40
CA GLN A 105 14.32 11.93 13.03
C GLN A 105 15.45 12.38 12.11
N ASP A 106 15.87 11.52 11.17
CA ASP A 106 16.91 11.82 10.19
C ASP A 106 16.40 12.62 8.99
N GLY A 107 15.11 13.00 8.98
CA GLY A 107 14.52 13.76 7.90
C GLY A 107 14.12 12.94 6.69
N GLN A 108 14.02 11.63 6.82
CA GLN A 108 13.60 10.73 5.74
C GLN A 108 12.13 10.35 5.87
N TRP A 109 11.49 10.08 4.75
CA TRP A 109 10.11 9.59 4.75
C TRP A 109 10.08 8.09 5.03
N ALA A 110 9.17 7.69 5.90
CA ALA A 110 8.94 6.31 6.28
C ALA A 110 7.45 6.05 6.37
N ILE A 111 7.07 4.78 6.49
CA ILE A 111 5.69 4.39 6.73
C ILE A 111 5.60 3.91 8.18
N SER A 112 4.88 4.67 8.99
CA SER A 112 4.61 4.31 10.38
C SER A 112 3.37 3.44 10.43
N PHE A 113 3.40 2.33 11.16
CA PHE A 113 2.26 1.45 11.27
C PHE A 113 1.98 1.05 12.71
N GLN A 114 0.71 0.75 12.98
CA GLN A 114 0.23 0.18 14.23
C GLN A 114 -0.48 -1.13 13.92
N LEU A 115 -0.23 -2.14 14.75
CA LEU A 115 -0.78 -3.47 14.57
C LEU A 115 -2.07 -3.66 15.35
N THR A 116 -2.88 -4.61 14.91
CA THR A 116 -4.01 -5.12 15.69
C THR A 116 -3.49 -5.84 16.91
N SER A 117 -4.37 -6.20 17.86
CA SER A 117 -3.97 -6.99 19.03
C SER A 117 -3.38 -8.33 18.63
N ALA A 118 -3.98 -9.01 17.64
CA ALA A 118 -3.47 -10.27 17.12
C ALA A 118 -2.11 -10.09 16.44
N GLY A 119 -1.97 -9.05 15.62
CA GLY A 119 -0.70 -8.73 14.95
C GLY A 119 0.40 -8.38 15.93
N THR A 120 0.08 -7.65 16.98
CA THR A 120 1.04 -7.30 18.04
C THR A 120 1.63 -8.57 18.68
N LYS A 121 0.78 -9.56 18.97
CA LYS A 121 1.24 -10.83 19.56
C LYS A 121 2.10 -11.62 18.57
N LEU A 122 1.67 -11.72 17.31
CA LEU A 122 2.43 -12.41 16.27
C LEU A 122 3.81 -11.78 16.08
N PHE A 123 3.87 -10.46 16.03
CA PHE A 123 5.10 -9.73 15.83
C PHE A 123 6.05 -9.84 17.03
N ALA A 124 5.50 -9.76 18.25
CA ALA A 124 6.27 -9.95 19.47
C ALA A 124 6.90 -11.35 19.53
N ASP A 125 6.14 -12.38 19.23
CA ASP A 125 6.61 -13.76 19.23
C ASP A 125 7.69 -13.97 18.16
N MET A 126 7.43 -13.47 16.93
CA MET A 126 8.36 -13.64 15.81
C MET A 126 9.67 -12.89 16.04
N THR A 127 9.61 -11.65 16.53
CA THR A 127 10.82 -10.88 16.81
C THR A 127 11.63 -11.49 17.97
N SER A 128 10.96 -11.99 19.01
CA SER A 128 11.66 -12.61 20.14
C SER A 128 12.39 -13.90 19.75
N GLN A 129 11.87 -14.65 18.79
CA GLN A 129 12.45 -15.91 18.32
C GLN A 129 13.55 -15.72 17.27
N ASN A 130 13.65 -14.56 16.68
CA ASN A 130 14.53 -14.30 15.54
C ASN A 130 15.50 -13.14 15.75
N ILE A 131 15.90 -12.89 16.99
CA ILE A 131 16.90 -11.85 17.30
C ILE A 131 18.20 -12.17 16.56
N GLY A 132 18.74 -11.18 15.87
CA GLY A 132 19.94 -11.33 15.04
C GLY A 132 19.67 -11.81 13.62
N LYS A 133 18.43 -12.14 13.30
CA LYS A 133 18.01 -12.57 11.95
C LYS A 133 17.21 -11.46 11.27
N THR A 134 16.98 -11.61 9.95
CA THR A 134 16.22 -10.63 9.18
C THR A 134 14.78 -11.06 9.01
N LEU A 135 13.86 -10.08 9.05
CA LEU A 135 12.47 -10.26 8.66
C LEU A 135 12.23 -9.47 7.38
N GLY A 136 11.53 -10.05 6.42
CA GLY A 136 11.24 -9.39 5.15
C GLY A 136 9.88 -8.71 5.18
N ILE A 137 9.80 -7.50 4.64
CA ILE A 137 8.53 -6.78 4.44
C ILE A 137 8.34 -6.59 2.95
N TYR A 138 7.23 -7.12 2.42
CA TYR A 138 6.94 -7.18 0.99
C TYR A 138 5.61 -6.52 0.69
N LEU A 139 5.55 -5.81 -0.44
CA LEU A 139 4.32 -5.23 -0.96
C LEU A 139 4.12 -5.73 -2.38
N ASP A 140 3.00 -6.41 -2.64
CA ASP A 140 2.69 -7.04 -3.94
C ASP A 140 3.84 -7.90 -4.46
N GLY A 141 4.53 -8.62 -3.55
CA GLY A 141 5.65 -9.47 -3.89
C GLY A 141 7.00 -8.78 -4.02
N GLU A 142 7.03 -7.45 -3.92
CA GLU A 142 8.26 -6.68 -4.00
C GLU A 142 8.79 -6.39 -2.60
N LYS A 143 10.06 -6.70 -2.36
CA LYS A 143 10.69 -6.44 -1.06
C LYS A 143 10.85 -4.95 -0.84
N LEU A 144 10.25 -4.43 0.25
CA LEU A 144 10.44 -3.04 0.68
C LEU A 144 11.67 -2.91 1.57
N MET A 145 11.81 -3.80 2.55
CA MET A 145 12.95 -3.82 3.44
C MET A 145 13.11 -5.20 4.10
N ALA A 146 14.28 -5.47 4.65
CA ALA A 146 14.56 -6.67 5.40
C ALA A 146 15.42 -6.31 6.63
N PRO A 147 14.80 -5.73 7.66
CA PRO A 147 15.54 -5.30 8.84
C PRO A 147 16.04 -6.48 9.67
N THR A 148 17.18 -6.29 10.30
CA THR A 148 17.69 -7.24 11.30
C THR A 148 16.97 -6.98 12.62
N VAL A 149 16.46 -8.04 13.24
CA VAL A 149 15.81 -7.96 14.55
C VAL A 149 16.88 -7.77 15.63
N GLN A 150 16.84 -6.66 16.34
CA GLN A 150 17.78 -6.37 17.41
C GLN A 150 17.27 -6.74 18.78
N SER A 151 15.97 -6.68 18.97
CA SER A 151 15.29 -7.05 20.21
C SER A 151 13.84 -7.39 19.91
N ALA A 152 13.17 -8.03 20.87
CA ALA A 152 11.73 -8.29 20.74
C ALA A 152 10.96 -6.97 20.67
N ILE A 153 9.99 -6.90 19.76
CA ILE A 153 9.15 -5.71 19.55
C ILE A 153 7.74 -6.05 20.06
N THR A 154 7.39 -5.51 21.21
CA THR A 154 6.15 -5.86 21.92
C THR A 154 5.11 -4.73 21.93
N GLY A 155 5.47 -3.54 21.44
CA GLY A 155 4.62 -2.36 21.50
C GLY A 155 3.54 -2.24 20.44
N GLY A 156 3.52 -3.13 19.46
CA GLY A 156 2.49 -3.12 18.41
C GLY A 156 2.61 -2.01 17.38
N SER A 157 3.78 -1.40 17.24
CA SER A 157 4.03 -0.36 16.25
C SER A 157 5.43 -0.50 15.67
N GLY A 158 5.63 0.06 14.48
CA GLY A 158 6.92 0.04 13.81
C GLY A 158 6.94 1.00 12.63
N GLN A 159 8.06 0.98 11.92
CA GLN A 159 8.26 1.80 10.74
C GLN A 159 8.86 0.98 9.62
N ILE A 160 8.37 1.22 8.41
CA ILE A 160 8.98 0.70 7.19
C ILE A 160 9.84 1.84 6.64
N THR A 161 11.14 1.62 6.60
CA THR A 161 12.09 2.60 6.10
C THR A 161 12.64 2.18 4.75
N GLY A 162 13.09 3.15 3.98
CA GLY A 162 13.66 2.97 2.65
C GLY A 162 13.95 4.34 2.08
N ASN A 163 14.33 4.39 0.83
CA ASN A 163 14.54 5.67 0.16
C ASN A 163 13.22 6.16 -0.45
N PHE A 164 12.25 6.47 0.41
CA PHE A 164 10.94 6.92 -0.03
C PHE A 164 10.89 8.43 -0.22
N THR A 165 10.26 8.87 -1.30
CA THR A 165 9.76 10.23 -1.39
C THR A 165 8.48 10.34 -0.55
N MET A 166 8.04 11.56 -0.26
CA MET A 166 6.76 11.79 0.42
C MET A 166 5.62 11.11 -0.34
N ASP A 167 5.56 11.30 -1.67
CA ASP A 167 4.51 10.73 -2.51
C ASP A 167 4.51 9.20 -2.44
N ARG A 168 5.68 8.58 -2.50
CA ARG A 168 5.79 7.11 -2.47
C ARG A 168 5.37 6.56 -1.11
N ALA A 169 5.78 7.21 -0.03
CA ALA A 169 5.40 6.80 1.32
C ALA A 169 3.89 6.91 1.52
N GLN A 170 3.27 8.01 1.07
CA GLN A 170 1.83 8.19 1.15
C GLN A 170 1.08 7.15 0.31
N THR A 171 1.57 6.87 -0.89
CA THR A 171 0.97 5.87 -1.77
C THR A 171 0.98 4.48 -1.13
N ILE A 172 2.12 4.07 -0.60
CA ILE A 172 2.26 2.76 0.05
C ILE A 172 1.37 2.68 1.30
N ALA A 173 1.39 3.72 2.13
CA ALA A 173 0.57 3.74 3.34
C ALA A 173 -0.92 3.62 3.02
N ALA A 174 -1.38 4.27 1.96
CA ALA A 174 -2.79 4.19 1.52
C ALA A 174 -3.16 2.82 0.97
N GLN A 175 -2.20 2.05 0.47
CA GLN A 175 -2.43 0.70 -0.07
C GLN A 175 -2.54 -0.36 1.02
N ILE A 176 -2.07 -0.08 2.20
CA ILE A 176 -2.10 -1.00 3.33
C ILE A 176 -3.47 -0.89 4.11
#